data_b2d17bc8c7b8209868b8ee5608a949ad
#
_entry.id   b2d17bc8c7b8209868b8ee5608a949ad
#
_cell.length_a   1.000
_cell.length_b   1.000
_cell.length_c   1.000
_cell.angle_alpha   90.00
_cell.angle_beta   90.00
_cell.angle_gamma   90.00
#
_symmetry.space_group_name_H-M   'P 1'
#
loop_
_entity.id
_entity.type
_entity.pdbx_description
1 polymer ?
#
loop_
_entity_poly.entity_id
_entity_poly.type
_entity_poly.pdbx_seq_one_letter_code
_entity_poly.pdbx_strand_id
1 'polypeptide(L)' 'MILVWDEAAWEDYLWWQTEDRRTLKRINQLIKDITRNGNDGIGKPEALKQGLSGYWSRRITDEHHLASKVIDDQVLPLI' A
#
# COMPACT_ATOMS: atom_id res chain seq x y z
N MET A 1 -1.87 -8.82 -10.79
CA MET A 1 -3.06 -8.22 -10.17
C MET A 1 -3.31 -6.83 -10.72
N ILE A 2 -4.54 -6.39 -10.71
CA ILE A 2 -4.91 -5.05 -11.14
C ILE A 2 -4.84 -4.09 -9.95
N LEU A 3 -4.18 -2.96 -10.14
CA LEU A 3 -4.06 -1.93 -9.12
C LEU A 3 -5.27 -0.98 -9.25
N VAL A 4 -6.03 -0.85 -8.17
CA VAL A 4 -7.25 -0.02 -8.16
C VAL A 4 -7.12 1.04 -7.08
N TRP A 5 -7.19 2.31 -7.49
CA TRP A 5 -7.10 3.45 -6.61
C TRP A 5 -8.46 4.08 -6.39
N ASP A 6 -8.84 4.36 -5.16
CA ASP A 6 -9.92 5.30 -4.93
C ASP A 6 -9.36 6.74 -5.00
N GLU A 7 -10.26 7.72 -5.06
CA GLU A 7 -9.86 9.10 -5.26
C GLU A 7 -8.95 9.63 -4.13
N ALA A 8 -9.30 9.33 -2.89
CA ALA A 8 -8.52 9.81 -1.74
C ALA A 8 -7.13 9.19 -1.70
N ALA A 9 -7.03 7.89 -1.93
CA ALA A 9 -5.75 7.20 -1.95
C ALA A 9 -4.86 7.70 -3.10
N TRP A 10 -5.46 7.95 -4.26
CA TRP A 10 -4.75 8.51 -5.41
C TRP A 10 -4.20 9.92 -5.11
N GLU A 11 -4.99 10.77 -4.46
CA GLU A 11 -4.53 12.10 -4.06
C GLU A 11 -3.35 12.02 -3.08
N ASP A 12 -3.40 11.10 -2.12
CA ASP A 12 -2.29 10.88 -1.20
C ASP A 12 -1.04 10.41 -1.92
N TYR A 13 -1.19 9.53 -2.89
CA TYR A 13 -0.07 9.05 -3.69
C TYR A 13 0.57 10.20 -4.49
N LEU A 14 -0.24 11.06 -5.09
CA LEU A 14 0.24 12.23 -5.82
C LEU A 14 0.99 13.19 -4.90
N TRP A 15 0.52 13.36 -3.68
CA TRP A 15 1.17 14.22 -2.69
C TRP A 15 2.61 13.75 -2.40
N TRP A 16 2.80 12.45 -2.24
CA TRP A 16 4.13 11.89 -1.99
C TRP A 16 5.11 12.13 -3.13
N GLN A 17 4.62 12.26 -4.36
CA GLN A 17 5.47 12.52 -5.52
C GLN A 17 6.22 13.85 -5.43
N THR A 18 5.65 14.83 -4.75
CA THR A 18 6.27 16.14 -4.61
C THR A 18 6.96 16.31 -3.26
N GLU A 19 6.58 15.55 -2.26
CA GLU A 19 7.02 15.76 -0.88
C GLU A 19 8.33 15.04 -0.55
N ASP A 20 8.47 13.78 -0.95
CA ASP A 20 9.63 12.98 -0.57
C ASP A 20 9.85 11.84 -1.55
N ARG A 21 10.85 12.01 -2.41
CA ARG A 21 11.16 11.01 -3.44
C ARG A 21 11.64 9.68 -2.88
N ARG A 22 12.34 9.70 -1.75
CA ARG A 22 12.83 8.48 -1.12
C ARG A 22 11.66 7.64 -0.60
N THR A 23 10.72 8.30 0.06
CA THR A 23 9.51 7.66 0.55
C THR A 23 8.65 7.17 -0.60
N LEU A 24 8.51 7.96 -1.66
CA LEU A 24 7.79 7.54 -2.86
C LEU A 24 8.39 6.28 -3.46
N LYS A 25 9.71 6.21 -3.56
CA LYS A 25 10.40 5.03 -4.09
C LYS A 25 10.05 3.80 -3.26
N ARG A 26 10.01 3.93 -1.95
CA ARG A 26 9.65 2.84 -1.05
C ARG A 26 8.18 2.42 -1.25
N ILE A 27 7.28 3.39 -1.36
CA ILE A 27 5.87 3.12 -1.63
C ILE A 27 5.72 2.34 -2.94
N ASN A 28 6.41 2.76 -3.99
CA ASN A 28 6.35 2.08 -5.29
C ASN A 28 6.88 0.66 -5.21
N GLN A 29 7.94 0.41 -4.44
CA GLN A 29 8.46 -0.93 -4.22
C GLN A 29 7.43 -1.83 -3.52
N LEU A 30 6.76 -1.28 -2.51
CA LEU A 30 5.74 -2.02 -1.78
C LEU A 30 4.54 -2.36 -2.67
N ILE A 31 4.06 -1.39 -3.44
CA ILE A 31 2.94 -1.61 -4.37
C ILE A 31 3.30 -2.68 -5.39
N LYS A 32 4.48 -2.61 -5.96
CA LYS A 32 4.95 -3.59 -6.94
C LYS A 32 5.02 -4.98 -6.33
N ASP A 33 5.51 -5.09 -5.10
CA ASP A 33 5.59 -6.36 -4.41
C ASP A 33 4.20 -6.94 -4.12
N ILE A 34 3.26 -6.10 -3.69
CA ILE A 34 1.89 -6.54 -3.46
C ILE A 34 1.23 -7.06 -4.74
N THR A 35 1.42 -6.38 -5.86
CA THR A 35 0.82 -6.81 -7.11
C THR A 35 1.37 -8.14 -7.60
N ARG A 36 2.57 -8.53 -7.15
CA ARG A 36 3.19 -9.82 -7.50
C ARG A 36 2.88 -10.91 -6.51
N ASN A 37 2.91 -10.59 -5.21
CA ASN A 37 2.94 -11.60 -4.15
C ASN A 37 1.71 -11.54 -3.22
N GLY A 38 0.79 -10.62 -3.45
CA GLY A 38 -0.36 -10.47 -2.57
C GLY A 38 0.06 -10.00 -1.18
N ASN A 39 -0.42 -10.68 -0.14
CA ASN A 39 -0.16 -10.29 1.24
C ASN A 39 1.14 -10.86 1.81
N ASP A 40 1.95 -11.50 1.00
CA ASP A 40 3.30 -11.96 1.39
C ASP A 40 4.35 -11.03 0.76
N GLY A 41 5.47 -10.85 1.44
CA GLY A 41 6.59 -10.14 0.85
C GLY A 41 7.25 -9.13 1.78
N ILE A 42 7.79 -8.06 1.20
CA ILE A 42 8.60 -7.07 1.92
C ILE A 42 7.75 -6.11 2.74
N GLY A 43 8.37 -5.42 3.70
CA GLY A 43 7.71 -4.40 4.50
C GLY A 43 6.94 -4.94 5.70
N LYS A 44 7.23 -6.17 6.12
CA LYS A 44 6.59 -6.80 7.29
C LYS A 44 5.06 -6.76 7.20
N PRO A 45 4.46 -7.46 6.21
CA PRO A 45 3.01 -7.45 6.06
C PRO A 45 2.30 -7.92 7.33
N GLU A 46 1.28 -7.19 7.73
CA GLU A 46 0.54 -7.49 8.95
C GLU A 46 -0.95 -7.22 8.73
N ALA A 47 -1.78 -8.20 9.07
CA ALA A 47 -3.22 -8.07 8.94
C ALA A 47 -3.76 -7.04 9.92
N LEU A 48 -4.58 -6.12 9.42
CA LEU A 48 -5.24 -5.12 10.24
C LEU A 48 -6.56 -5.67 10.79
N LYS A 49 -6.95 -5.16 11.95
CA LYS A 49 -8.16 -5.60 12.65
C LYS A 49 -9.12 -4.43 12.82
N GLN A 50 -10.35 -4.74 13.27
CA GLN A 50 -11.41 -3.77 13.47
C GLN A 50 -11.64 -2.99 12.17
N GLY A 51 -12.40 -1.99 12.10
CA GLY A 51 -12.79 -1.23 10.92
C GLY A 51 -12.03 -1.38 9.60
N LEU A 52 -10.81 -1.96 9.62
CA LEU A 52 -9.99 -2.21 8.43
C LEU A 52 -9.81 -3.71 8.15
N SER A 53 -10.77 -4.52 8.55
CA SER A 53 -10.75 -5.97 8.30
C SER A 53 -10.60 -6.27 6.81
N GLY A 54 -9.68 -7.16 6.48
CA GLY A 54 -9.36 -7.48 5.09
C GLY A 54 -8.21 -6.65 4.52
N TYR A 55 -7.83 -5.57 5.20
CA TYR A 55 -6.64 -4.80 4.84
C TYR A 55 -5.41 -5.34 5.55
N TRP A 56 -4.26 -5.16 4.91
CA TRP A 56 -2.96 -5.48 5.47
C TRP A 56 -2.09 -4.25 5.42
N SER A 57 -1.23 -4.06 6.43
CA SER A 57 -0.29 -2.95 6.44
C SER A 57 1.11 -3.42 6.09
N ARG A 58 1.86 -2.55 5.43
CA ARG A 58 3.29 -2.72 5.22
C ARG A 58 4.01 -1.46 5.64
N ARG A 59 5.18 -1.61 6.21
CA ARG A 59 5.97 -0.47 6.68
C ARG A 59 6.62 0.28 5.51
N ILE A 60 6.33 1.57 5.40
CA ILE A 60 7.01 2.48 4.49
C ILE A 60 8.27 3.02 5.17
N THR A 61 8.06 3.66 6.33
CA THR A 61 9.10 4.16 7.22
C THR A 61 8.71 3.80 8.65
N ASP A 62 9.49 4.23 9.64
CA ASP A 62 9.12 4.02 11.04
C ASP A 62 7.80 4.69 11.43
N GLU A 63 7.44 5.75 10.72
CA GLU A 63 6.24 6.54 11.01
C GLU A 63 5.07 6.28 10.08
N HIS A 64 5.32 5.75 8.88
CA HIS A 64 4.31 5.63 7.84
C HIS A 64 4.13 4.19 7.40
N HIS A 65 2.88 3.81 7.19
CA HIS A 65 2.50 2.49 6.72
C HIS A 65 1.59 2.59 5.50
N LEU A 66 1.72 1.64 4.61
CA LEU A 66 0.82 1.46 3.47
C LEU A 66 -0.17 0.36 3.82
N ALA A 67 -1.45 0.69 3.83
CA ALA A 67 -2.49 -0.31 3.94
C ALA A 67 -2.95 -0.71 2.52
N SER A 68 -3.29 -1.98 2.35
CA SER A 68 -3.82 -2.45 1.07
C SER A 68 -4.74 -3.64 1.30
N LYS A 69 -5.69 -3.80 0.38
CA LYS A 69 -6.59 -4.96 0.37
C LYS A 69 -6.39 -5.70 -0.95
N VAL A 70 -6.21 -7.01 -0.85
CA VAL A 70 -6.14 -7.88 -2.03
C VAL A 70 -7.45 -8.65 -2.13
N ILE A 71 -8.16 -8.45 -3.22
CA ILE A 71 -9.45 -9.10 -3.47
C ILE A 71 -9.64 -9.33 -4.97
N ASP A 72 -10.04 -10.56 -5.36
CA ASP A 72 -10.38 -10.89 -6.74
C ASP A 72 -9.34 -10.43 -7.77
N ASP A 73 -8.07 -10.71 -7.54
CA ASP A 73 -6.97 -10.31 -8.41
C ASP A 73 -6.80 -8.78 -8.53
N GLN A 74 -7.28 -8.04 -7.53
CA GLN A 74 -7.12 -6.59 -7.44
C GLN A 74 -6.39 -6.21 -6.18
N VAL A 75 -5.64 -5.11 -6.25
CA VAL A 75 -4.99 -4.48 -5.08
C VAL A 75 -5.58 -3.09 -4.91
N LEU A 76 -6.13 -2.83 -3.74
CA LEU A 76 -6.71 -1.54 -3.37
C LEU A 76 -5.85 -0.88 -2.30
N PRO A 77 -4.93 0.02 -2.67
CA PRO A 77 -4.07 0.67 -1.68
C PRO A 77 -4.77 1.82 -0.95
N LEU A 78 -4.32 2.02 0.29
CA LEU A 78 -4.72 3.13 1.16
C LEU A 78 -3.44 3.68 1.78
N ILE A 79 -3.06 4.87 1.44
CA ILE A 79 -1.84 5.48 1.98
C ILE A 79 -2.16 6.47 3.07
#